data_f83935ecda57500780dbabe5f8fac6ab
#
_entry.id   f83935ecda57500780dbabe5f8fac6ab
#
_cell.length_a   1.000
_cell.length_b   1.000
_cell.length_c   1.000
_cell.angle_alpha   90.00
_cell.angle_beta   90.00
_cell.angle_gamma   90.00
#
_symmetry.space_group_name_H-M   'P 1'
#
loop_
_entity.id
_entity.type
_entity.pdbx_description
1 polymer ?
#
loop_
_entity_poly.entity_id
_entity_poly.type
_entity_poly.pdbx_seq_one_letter_code
_entity_poly.pdbx_strand_id
1 'polypeptide(L)' 'MQTLRDLREKIAQLESEKANLLVELEVLREKAETKAASLEEEVAQLREEAESLKEMLDIL' A
#
# COMPACT_ATOMS: atom_id res chain seq x y z
N MET A 1 11.90 -38.31 15.76
CA MET A 1 13.21 -38.07 15.11
C MET A 1 13.01 -37.45 13.75
N GLN A 2 13.69 -36.35 13.46
CA GLN A 2 13.58 -35.70 12.15
C GLN A 2 14.41 -36.44 11.12
N THR A 3 13.80 -36.75 9.99
CA THR A 3 14.46 -37.36 8.85
C THR A 3 14.75 -36.34 7.77
N LEU A 4 15.55 -36.70 6.78
CA LEU A 4 15.80 -35.85 5.62
C LEU A 4 14.50 -35.53 4.87
N ARG A 5 13.58 -36.47 4.86
CA ARG A 5 12.27 -36.27 4.25
C ARG A 5 11.48 -35.17 4.98
N ASP A 6 11.48 -35.23 6.31
CA ASP A 6 10.80 -34.24 7.13
C ASP A 6 11.39 -32.83 6.91
N LEU A 7 12.71 -32.75 6.80
CA LEU A 7 13.40 -31.48 6.52
C LEU A 7 13.03 -30.94 5.14
N ARG A 8 12.97 -31.81 4.14
CA ARG A 8 12.57 -31.39 2.79
C ARG A 8 11.14 -30.87 2.75
N GLU A 9 10.23 -31.56 3.44
CA GLU A 9 8.84 -31.13 3.54
C GLU A 9 8.73 -29.77 4.21
N LYS A 10 9.49 -29.57 5.26
CA LYS A 10 9.51 -28.29 5.98
C LYS A 10 10.07 -27.16 5.13
N ILE A 11 11.13 -27.42 4.39
CA ILE A 11 11.71 -26.45 3.47
C ILE A 11 10.71 -26.06 2.38
N ALA A 12 10.04 -27.04 1.78
CA ALA A 12 9.04 -26.82 0.76
C ALA A 12 7.88 -25.96 1.31
N GLN A 13 7.44 -26.25 2.53
CA GLN A 13 6.40 -25.49 3.21
C GLN A 13 6.83 -24.03 3.45
N LEU A 14 8.05 -23.84 3.92
CA LEU A 14 8.59 -22.50 4.17
C LEU A 14 8.75 -21.70 2.87
N GLU A 15 9.17 -22.34 1.81
CA GLU A 15 9.28 -21.72 0.49
C GLU A 15 7.91 -21.26 -0.02
N SER A 16 6.89 -22.10 0.17
CA SER A 16 5.53 -21.76 -0.19
C SER A 16 4.99 -20.58 0.62
N GLU A 17 5.22 -20.58 1.93
CA GLU A 17 4.84 -19.48 2.81
C GLU A 17 5.55 -18.19 2.43
N LYS A 18 6.82 -18.27 2.12
CA LYS A 18 7.61 -17.12 1.67
C LYS A 18 7.03 -16.53 0.39
N ALA A 19 6.71 -17.38 -0.58
CA ALA A 19 6.12 -16.93 -1.85
C ALA A 19 4.79 -16.23 -1.61
N ASN A 20 3.93 -16.78 -0.76
CA ASN A 20 2.65 -16.19 -0.41
C ASN A 20 2.81 -14.83 0.27
N LEU A 21 3.76 -14.73 1.20
CA LEU A 21 4.03 -13.48 1.90
C LEU A 21 4.55 -12.39 0.95
N LEU A 22 5.37 -12.76 -0.03
CA LEU A 22 5.85 -11.81 -1.03
C LEU A 22 4.71 -11.27 -1.89
N VAL A 23 3.75 -12.12 -2.26
CA VAL A 23 2.56 -11.69 -2.99
C VAL A 23 1.70 -10.75 -2.14
N GLU A 24 1.48 -11.09 -0.88
CA GLU A 24 0.72 -10.25 0.05
C GLU A 24 1.36 -8.88 0.23
N LEU A 25 2.70 -8.85 0.35
CA LEU A 25 3.43 -7.58 0.45
C LEU A 25 3.24 -6.71 -0.79
N GLU A 26 3.30 -7.31 -1.97
CA GLU A 26 3.10 -6.58 -3.22
C GLU A 26 1.69 -6.00 -3.30
N VAL A 27 0.68 -6.78 -2.93
CA VAL A 27 -0.72 -6.30 -2.89
C VAL A 27 -0.88 -5.13 -1.93
N LEU A 28 -0.29 -5.24 -0.73
CA LEU A 28 -0.35 -4.17 0.27
C LEU A 28 0.36 -2.92 -0.21
N ARG A 29 1.49 -3.08 -0.89
CA ARG A 29 2.23 -1.95 -1.47
C ARG A 29 1.40 -1.22 -2.51
N GLU A 30 0.77 -1.94 -3.42
CA GLU A 30 -0.10 -1.36 -4.44
C GLU A 30 -1.27 -0.60 -3.83
N LYS A 31 -1.90 -1.18 -2.81
CA LYS A 31 -2.99 -0.52 -2.10
C LYS A 31 -2.54 0.77 -1.42
N ALA A 32 -1.36 0.73 -0.80
CA ALA A 32 -0.80 1.90 -0.14
C ALA A 32 -0.48 3.01 -1.15
N GLU A 33 0.10 2.66 -2.29
CA GLU A 33 0.40 3.62 -3.35
C GLU A 33 -0.85 4.26 -3.92
N THR A 34 -1.89 3.46 -4.18
CA THR A 34 -3.17 3.94 -4.69
C THR A 34 -3.82 4.90 -3.69
N LYS A 35 -3.79 4.55 -2.42
CA LYS A 35 -4.36 5.37 -1.36
C LYS A 35 -3.61 6.69 -1.20
N ALA A 36 -2.28 6.63 -1.28
CA ALA A 36 -1.44 7.82 -1.20
C ALA A 36 -1.72 8.76 -2.37
N ALA A 37 -1.84 8.25 -3.58
CA ALA A 37 -2.17 9.03 -4.76
C ALA A 37 -3.55 9.70 -4.63
N SER A 38 -4.54 8.96 -4.12
CA SER A 38 -5.88 9.49 -3.88
C SER A 38 -5.87 10.62 -2.85
N LEU A 39 -5.11 10.46 -1.78
CA LEU A 39 -4.98 11.49 -0.75
C LEU A 39 -4.28 12.74 -1.28
N GLU A 40 -3.26 12.58 -2.12
CA GLU A 40 -2.58 13.71 -2.74
C GLU A 40 -3.53 14.52 -3.63
N GLU A 41 -4.39 13.81 -4.36
CA GLU A 41 -5.41 14.44 -5.18
C GLU A 41 -6.41 15.24 -4.35
N GLU A 42 -6.88 14.67 -3.25
CA GLU A 42 -7.78 15.33 -2.33
C GLU A 42 -7.15 16.59 -1.72
N VAL A 43 -5.88 16.50 -1.33
CA VAL A 43 -5.15 17.66 -0.80
C VAL A 43 -5.04 18.75 -1.84
N ALA A 44 -4.73 18.40 -3.09
CA ALA A 44 -4.64 19.37 -4.18
C ALA A 44 -5.98 20.09 -4.41
N GLN A 45 -7.08 19.34 -4.40
CA GLN A 45 -8.42 19.90 -4.53
C GLN A 45 -8.76 20.86 -3.37
N LEU A 46 -8.45 20.47 -2.16
CA LEU A 46 -8.69 21.29 -0.98
C LEU A 46 -7.90 22.59 -1.02
N ARG A 47 -6.68 22.54 -1.52
CA ARG A 47 -5.86 23.75 -1.70
C ARG A 47 -6.45 24.70 -2.73
N GLU A 48 -6.93 24.16 -3.84
CA GLU A 48 -7.60 24.97 -4.87
C GLU A 48 -8.86 25.63 -4.34
N GLU A 49 -9.67 24.88 -3.58
CA GLU A 49 -10.87 25.40 -2.96
C GLU A 49 -10.54 26.49 -1.95
N ALA A 50 -9.51 26.29 -1.15
CA ALA A 50 -9.07 27.29 -0.18
C ALA A 50 -8.59 28.57 -0.86
N GLU A 51 -7.85 28.47 -1.96
CA GLU A 51 -7.41 29.60 -2.74
C GLU A 51 -8.59 30.37 -3.35
N SER A 52 -9.55 29.62 -3.91
CA SER A 52 -10.76 30.22 -4.47
C SER A 52 -11.56 31.00 -3.42
N LEU A 53 -11.72 30.43 -2.23
CA LEU A 53 -12.40 31.10 -1.13
C LEU A 53 -11.67 32.37 -0.69
N LYS A 54 -10.35 32.28 -0.62
CA LYS A 54 -9.53 33.43 -0.25
C LYS A 54 -9.68 34.55 -1.25
N GLU A 55 -9.68 34.25 -2.54
CA GLU A 55 -9.87 35.23 -3.60
C GLU A 55 -11.25 35.91 -3.51
N MET A 56 -12.30 35.13 -3.24
CA MET A 56 -13.64 35.64 -3.05
C MET A 56 -13.70 36.60 -1.87
N LEU A 57 -13.07 36.24 -0.77
CA LEU A 57 -13.03 37.10 0.42
C LEU A 57 -12.26 38.38 0.17
N ASP A 58 -11.21 38.34 -0.61
CA ASP A 58 -10.40 39.51 -0.94
C ASP A 58 -11.16 40.51 -1.84
N ILE A 59 -12.10 40.03 -2.64
CA ILE A 59 -12.94 40.85 -3.49
C ILE A 59 -14.03 41.58 -2.69
N LEU A 60 -14.53 40.92 -1.66
CA LEU A 60 -15.54 41.48 -0.78
C LEU A 60 -14.97 42.58 0.12
#